data_a028bfb00942f89681cf48f358121250
#
_entry.id   a028bfb00942f89681cf48f358121250
#
_cell.length_a   1.000
_cell.length_b   1.000
_cell.length_c   1.000
_cell.angle_alpha   90.00
_cell.angle_beta   90.00
_cell.angle_gamma   90.00
#
_symmetry.space_group_name_H-M   'P 1'
#
loop_
_entity.id
_entity.type
_entity.pdbx_description
1 polymer ?
#
loop_
_entity_poly.entity_id
_entity_poly.type
_entity_poly.pdbx_seq_one_letter_code
_entity_poly.pdbx_strand_id
1 'polypeptide(L)'
;MSSLQAFLASARAELPRATFARWASAFFSLSVLTFLLSLAAAQAFLALAAVCYAIHLLRDHPSVYFPPVKLPLGLFCLGTVLSVLWAANPTVGWFAVRKLVLFVILLLGANLIASRKHLEFLYRGLFLESALTGLVGIGQFVWQYQQVRAVHPDQIYFYMTVERISGFMGHWMNFGGQQMLIFAALLAFLLPAPKTEARASGIRGSGLGARKENTGPVAGWAIWWLLWGVVVASIVLNFTRGVWLGCLVVALYLVARWKPRWLWALPVLLLVGYLAAPSLLRRRVEVLRHPSRDPALSIRFEMWQVAGRMMQKHPFLGVGPNNIEQVYALYLPPGKSPELGYHAHFHNNFFQFGAERGLPVLAAWVWLMGALGWHCWRIRRWLSGSGRPTWVAEAALAGWLAMLVEGCFEFNFGTSPVLMLFLFVVSTPFVAERSPVPAVNEARVER
;
A
#
# COMPACT_ATOMS: atom_id res chain seq x y z
N MET A 1 4.13 17.46 -30.16
CA MET A 1 3.93 16.06 -30.66
C MET A 1 5.20 15.21 -30.63
N SER A 2 6.39 15.78 -30.78
CA SER A 2 7.67 15.03 -30.82
C SER A 2 8.08 14.32 -29.50
N SER A 3 7.79 14.90 -28.34
CA SER A 3 8.19 14.32 -27.04
C SER A 3 7.38 13.07 -26.63
N LEU A 4 6.08 13.05 -26.94
CA LEU A 4 5.22 11.89 -26.67
C LEU A 4 5.54 10.73 -27.61
N GLN A 5 5.76 11.02 -28.88
CA GLN A 5 6.13 10.00 -29.87
C GLN A 5 7.52 9.40 -29.59
N ALA A 6 8.51 10.23 -29.23
CA ALA A 6 9.82 9.76 -28.81
C ALA A 6 9.75 8.92 -27.52
N PHE A 7 8.93 9.31 -26.57
CA PHE A 7 8.66 8.57 -25.34
C PHE A 7 8.00 7.21 -25.63
N LEU A 8 6.95 7.18 -26.47
CA LEU A 8 6.28 5.93 -26.86
C LEU A 8 7.19 5.01 -27.68
N ALA A 9 8.05 5.57 -28.54
CA ALA A 9 9.04 4.80 -29.28
C ALA A 9 10.10 4.19 -28.37
N SER A 10 10.60 4.95 -27.37
CA SER A 10 11.54 4.41 -26.38
C SER A 10 10.92 3.33 -25.49
N ALA A 11 9.65 3.51 -25.08
CA ALA A 11 8.91 2.50 -24.33
C ALA A 11 8.69 1.21 -25.14
N ARG A 12 8.41 1.33 -26.46
CA ARG A 12 8.30 0.15 -27.37
C ARG A 12 9.61 -0.61 -27.55
N ALA A 13 10.74 0.09 -27.60
CA ALA A 13 12.06 -0.53 -27.74
C ALA A 13 12.49 -1.35 -26.51
N GLU A 14 11.94 -1.05 -25.35
CA GLU A 14 12.24 -1.74 -24.09
C GLU A 14 11.33 -2.95 -23.82
N LEU A 15 10.28 -3.19 -24.63
CA LEU A 15 9.37 -4.32 -24.45
C LEU A 15 10.05 -5.66 -24.80
N PRO A 16 9.74 -6.76 -24.10
CA PRO A 16 10.24 -8.09 -24.40
C PRO A 16 10.01 -8.48 -25.86
N ARG A 17 10.97 -9.18 -26.47
CA ARG A 17 10.85 -9.59 -27.89
C ARG A 17 9.77 -10.65 -28.13
N ALA A 18 9.53 -11.53 -27.16
CA ALA A 18 8.49 -12.55 -27.24
C ALA A 18 7.09 -11.94 -27.19
N THR A 19 6.21 -12.34 -28.10
CA THR A 19 4.86 -11.75 -28.25
C THR A 19 4.03 -11.86 -26.98
N PHE A 20 4.00 -13.02 -26.33
CA PHE A 20 3.23 -13.22 -25.10
C PHE A 20 3.82 -12.48 -23.90
N ALA A 21 5.14 -12.34 -23.81
CA ALA A 21 5.77 -11.51 -22.79
C ALA A 21 5.39 -10.02 -22.93
N ARG A 22 5.25 -9.51 -24.18
CA ARG A 22 4.78 -8.13 -24.44
C ARG A 22 3.35 -7.93 -23.98
N TRP A 23 2.45 -8.85 -24.34
CA TRP A 23 1.05 -8.79 -23.91
C TRP A 23 0.93 -8.91 -22.39
N ALA A 24 1.68 -9.83 -21.76
CA ALA A 24 1.71 -9.94 -20.30
C ALA A 24 2.16 -8.64 -19.63
N SER A 25 3.24 -8.01 -20.13
CA SER A 25 3.74 -6.73 -19.62
C SER A 25 2.74 -5.58 -19.83
N ALA A 26 2.07 -5.54 -21.01
CA ALA A 26 1.05 -4.53 -21.32
C ALA A 26 -0.18 -4.68 -20.38
N PHE A 27 -0.72 -5.89 -20.25
CA PHE A 27 -1.86 -6.15 -19.36
C PHE A 27 -1.51 -5.93 -17.89
N PHE A 28 -0.30 -6.29 -17.46
CA PHE A 28 0.17 -6.00 -16.12
C PHE A 28 0.25 -4.48 -15.87
N SER A 29 0.76 -3.72 -16.83
CA SER A 29 0.81 -2.26 -16.76
C SER A 29 -0.59 -1.66 -16.70
N LEU A 30 -1.55 -2.14 -17.52
CA LEU A 30 -2.95 -1.71 -17.46
C LEU A 30 -3.60 -2.07 -16.12
N SER A 31 -3.29 -3.26 -15.56
CA SER A 31 -3.74 -3.63 -14.22
C SER A 31 -3.28 -2.64 -13.18
N VAL A 32 -1.98 -2.28 -13.18
CA VAL A 32 -1.40 -1.30 -12.25
C VAL A 32 -2.05 0.08 -12.41
N LEU A 33 -2.21 0.53 -13.66
CA LEU A 33 -2.81 1.83 -14.02
C LEU A 33 -4.34 1.88 -13.88
N THR A 34 -4.95 0.90 -13.24
CA THR A 34 -6.39 0.88 -12.91
C THR A 34 -6.65 0.54 -11.45
N PHE A 35 -5.59 0.38 -10.61
CA PHE A 35 -5.72 -0.01 -9.20
C PHE A 35 -6.60 0.94 -8.39
N LEU A 36 -6.55 2.23 -8.66
CA LEU A 36 -7.29 3.25 -7.92
C LEU A 36 -8.59 3.66 -8.61
N LEU A 37 -8.82 3.21 -9.85
CA LEU A 37 -9.99 3.60 -10.64
C LEU A 37 -11.07 2.51 -10.63
N SER A 38 -10.68 1.24 -10.83
CA SER A 38 -11.63 0.12 -10.91
C SER A 38 -11.00 -1.19 -10.50
N LEU A 39 -11.46 -1.75 -9.39
CA LEU A 39 -11.01 -3.07 -8.92
C LEU A 39 -11.28 -4.16 -9.95
N ALA A 40 -12.45 -4.14 -10.60
CA ALA A 40 -12.83 -5.13 -11.61
C ALA A 40 -11.90 -5.09 -12.83
N ALA A 41 -11.63 -3.89 -13.36
CA ALA A 41 -10.70 -3.72 -14.47
C ALA A 41 -9.29 -4.16 -14.08
N ALA A 42 -8.80 -3.76 -12.90
CA ALA A 42 -7.49 -4.14 -12.40
C ALA A 42 -7.32 -5.66 -12.30
N GLN A 43 -8.30 -6.37 -11.75
CA GLN A 43 -8.27 -7.83 -11.63
C GLN A 43 -8.41 -8.54 -12.99
N ALA A 44 -9.24 -8.02 -13.90
CA ALA A 44 -9.37 -8.56 -15.25
C ALA A 44 -8.04 -8.46 -16.03
N PHE A 45 -7.39 -7.29 -16.01
CA PHE A 45 -6.08 -7.12 -16.62
C PHE A 45 -5.00 -7.96 -15.93
N LEU A 46 -5.05 -8.13 -14.61
CA LEU A 46 -4.13 -9.00 -13.87
C LEU A 46 -4.29 -10.46 -14.31
N ALA A 47 -5.52 -10.94 -14.48
CA ALA A 47 -5.80 -12.29 -14.97
C ALA A 47 -5.26 -12.50 -16.40
N LEU A 48 -5.51 -11.54 -17.31
CA LEU A 48 -4.96 -11.57 -18.67
C LEU A 48 -3.44 -11.57 -18.67
N ALA A 49 -2.81 -10.75 -17.82
CA ALA A 49 -1.36 -10.72 -17.67
C ALA A 49 -0.82 -12.08 -17.20
N ALA A 50 -1.47 -12.70 -16.21
CA ALA A 50 -1.07 -14.00 -15.68
C ALA A 50 -1.21 -15.11 -16.74
N VAL A 51 -2.31 -15.14 -17.51
CA VAL A 51 -2.51 -16.10 -18.62
C VAL A 51 -1.45 -15.92 -19.71
N CYS A 52 -1.21 -14.68 -20.19
CA CYS A 52 -0.19 -14.42 -21.19
C CYS A 52 1.21 -14.78 -20.67
N TYR A 53 1.51 -14.52 -19.39
CA TYR A 53 2.78 -14.90 -18.80
C TYR A 53 2.93 -16.41 -18.66
N ALA A 54 1.87 -17.14 -18.30
CA ALA A 54 1.88 -18.60 -18.25
C ALA A 54 2.15 -19.21 -19.65
N ILE A 55 1.51 -18.67 -20.71
CA ILE A 55 1.78 -19.10 -22.09
C ILE A 55 3.25 -18.82 -22.48
N HIS A 56 3.78 -17.65 -22.08
CA HIS A 56 5.19 -17.31 -22.29
C HIS A 56 6.13 -18.31 -21.61
N LEU A 57 5.82 -18.70 -20.35
CA LEU A 57 6.62 -19.70 -19.61
C LEU A 57 6.62 -21.06 -20.32
N LEU A 58 5.48 -21.50 -20.82
CA LEU A 58 5.33 -22.80 -21.50
C LEU A 58 6.00 -22.84 -22.89
N ARG A 59 6.06 -21.71 -23.61
CA ARG A 59 6.60 -21.65 -24.98
C ARG A 59 8.09 -21.30 -25.05
N ASP A 60 8.48 -20.32 -24.23
CA ASP A 60 9.79 -19.68 -24.37
C ASP A 60 10.77 -20.07 -23.25
N HIS A 61 10.30 -20.81 -22.22
CA HIS A 61 11.08 -21.30 -21.08
C HIS A 61 12.02 -20.26 -20.46
N PRO A 62 11.59 -19.00 -20.20
CA PRO A 62 12.48 -17.98 -19.65
C PRO A 62 12.89 -18.31 -18.22
N SER A 63 14.02 -17.74 -17.78
CA SER A 63 14.38 -17.78 -16.37
C SER A 63 13.40 -16.97 -15.52
N VAL A 64 12.76 -17.60 -14.55
CA VAL A 64 11.79 -16.98 -13.67
C VAL A 64 12.43 -16.56 -12.37
N TYR A 65 12.32 -15.28 -12.04
CA TYR A 65 12.68 -14.78 -10.73
C TYR A 65 11.45 -14.67 -9.84
N PHE A 66 11.55 -15.17 -8.64
CA PHE A 66 10.55 -14.95 -7.59
C PHE A 66 11.25 -14.32 -6.38
N PRO A 67 10.69 -13.23 -5.79
CA PRO A 67 11.24 -12.65 -4.57
C PRO A 67 11.48 -13.71 -3.49
N PRO A 68 12.53 -13.58 -2.65
CA PRO A 68 12.94 -14.63 -1.71
C PRO A 68 12.01 -14.73 -0.49
N VAL A 69 10.72 -14.83 -0.74
CA VAL A 69 9.62 -14.97 0.25
C VAL A 69 8.76 -16.21 -0.02
N LYS A 70 9.26 -17.15 -0.86
CA LYS A 70 8.49 -18.35 -1.29
C LYS A 70 8.00 -19.18 -0.11
N LEU A 71 8.87 -19.44 0.87
CA LEU A 71 8.54 -20.32 1.99
C LEU A 71 7.47 -19.70 2.91
N PRO A 72 7.64 -18.49 3.48
CA PRO A 72 6.60 -17.91 4.31
C PRO A 72 5.29 -17.67 3.55
N LEU A 73 5.35 -17.31 2.26
CA LEU A 73 4.16 -17.19 1.42
C LEU A 73 3.48 -18.54 1.20
N GLY A 74 4.23 -19.59 0.88
CA GLY A 74 3.71 -20.95 0.71
C GLY A 74 3.02 -21.48 1.97
N LEU A 75 3.63 -21.27 3.14
CA LEU A 75 3.06 -21.65 4.44
C LEU A 75 1.77 -20.86 4.75
N PHE A 76 1.77 -19.55 4.46
CA PHE A 76 0.57 -18.72 4.61
C PHE A 76 -0.57 -19.18 3.69
N CYS A 77 -0.28 -19.49 2.43
CA CYS A 77 -1.27 -19.99 1.47
C CYS A 77 -1.79 -21.36 1.86
N LEU A 78 -0.90 -22.32 2.15
CA LEU A 78 -1.24 -23.67 2.56
C LEU A 78 -2.09 -23.67 3.84
N GLY A 79 -1.63 -22.95 4.86
CA GLY A 79 -2.36 -22.86 6.12
C GLY A 79 -3.73 -22.19 5.96
N THR A 80 -3.87 -21.19 5.05
CA THR A 80 -5.18 -20.60 4.73
C THR A 80 -6.11 -21.64 4.10
N VAL A 81 -5.64 -22.48 3.17
CA VAL A 81 -6.44 -23.54 2.56
C VAL A 81 -6.84 -24.60 3.60
N LEU A 82 -5.89 -25.04 4.42
CA LEU A 82 -6.17 -26.00 5.49
C LEU A 82 -7.20 -25.46 6.49
N SER A 83 -7.09 -24.18 6.86
CA SER A 83 -8.07 -23.52 7.75
C SER A 83 -9.48 -23.49 7.13
N VAL A 84 -9.60 -23.27 5.81
CA VAL A 84 -10.90 -23.33 5.11
C VAL A 84 -11.49 -24.74 5.14
N LEU A 85 -10.68 -25.77 4.88
CA LEU A 85 -11.15 -27.16 4.89
C LEU A 85 -11.65 -27.61 6.27
N TRP A 86 -11.15 -27.00 7.34
CA TRP A 86 -11.52 -27.29 8.75
C TRP A 86 -12.54 -26.31 9.34
N ALA A 87 -12.97 -25.31 8.57
CA ALA A 87 -13.92 -24.30 9.00
C ALA A 87 -15.32 -24.88 9.24
N ALA A 88 -16.07 -24.25 10.15
CA ALA A 88 -17.48 -24.60 10.37
C ALA A 88 -18.32 -24.45 9.09
N ASN A 89 -18.03 -23.43 8.28
CA ASN A 89 -18.61 -23.23 6.95
C ASN A 89 -17.52 -23.00 5.90
N PRO A 90 -17.01 -24.06 5.25
CA PRO A 90 -15.98 -23.94 4.20
C PRO A 90 -16.41 -23.06 3.02
N THR A 91 -17.71 -23.03 2.69
CA THR A 91 -18.22 -22.31 1.50
C THR A 91 -17.88 -20.83 1.54
N VAL A 92 -18.04 -20.17 2.70
CA VAL A 92 -17.67 -18.74 2.86
C VAL A 92 -16.16 -18.54 2.91
N GLY A 93 -15.42 -19.55 3.40
CA GLY A 93 -13.95 -19.51 3.49
C GLY A 93 -13.27 -19.46 2.12
N TRP A 94 -13.84 -20.04 1.07
CA TRP A 94 -13.26 -20.03 -0.28
C TRP A 94 -13.11 -18.64 -0.88
N PHE A 95 -13.88 -17.64 -0.43
CA PHE A 95 -13.66 -16.25 -0.84
C PHE A 95 -12.29 -15.70 -0.38
N ALA A 96 -11.77 -16.20 0.76
CA ALA A 96 -10.42 -15.83 1.20
C ALA A 96 -9.34 -16.53 0.36
N VAL A 97 -9.55 -17.78 -0.07
CA VAL A 97 -8.63 -18.51 -0.94
C VAL A 97 -8.50 -17.83 -2.31
N ARG A 98 -9.61 -17.33 -2.88
CA ARG A 98 -9.57 -16.57 -4.15
C ARG A 98 -8.62 -15.37 -4.08
N LYS A 99 -8.49 -14.71 -2.90
CA LYS A 99 -7.59 -13.56 -2.74
C LYS A 99 -6.11 -13.95 -2.79
N LEU A 100 -5.77 -15.22 -2.57
CA LEU A 100 -4.39 -15.70 -2.65
C LEU A 100 -3.82 -15.54 -4.07
N VAL A 101 -4.65 -15.54 -5.11
CA VAL A 101 -4.22 -15.30 -6.48
C VAL A 101 -3.56 -13.93 -6.64
N LEU A 102 -3.89 -12.95 -5.80
CA LEU A 102 -3.30 -11.60 -5.87
C LEU A 102 -1.79 -11.60 -5.61
N PHE A 103 -1.27 -12.59 -4.89
CA PHE A 103 0.18 -12.74 -4.69
C PHE A 103 0.97 -12.99 -5.99
N VAL A 104 0.29 -13.33 -7.09
CA VAL A 104 0.90 -13.37 -8.42
C VAL A 104 1.52 -12.03 -8.81
N ILE A 105 1.05 -10.92 -8.24
CA ILE A 105 1.63 -9.57 -8.45
C ILE A 105 3.11 -9.53 -8.07
N LEU A 106 3.55 -10.26 -7.02
CA LEU A 106 4.97 -10.36 -6.66
C LEU A 106 5.80 -11.01 -7.77
N LEU A 107 5.24 -12.05 -8.41
CA LEU A 107 5.89 -12.72 -9.53
C LEU A 107 5.90 -11.83 -10.79
N LEU A 108 4.73 -11.33 -11.18
CA LEU A 108 4.58 -10.55 -12.41
C LEU A 108 5.34 -9.22 -12.32
N GLY A 109 5.26 -8.51 -11.18
CA GLY A 109 5.98 -7.27 -10.95
C GLY A 109 7.49 -7.45 -11.10
N ALA A 110 8.04 -8.52 -10.52
CA ALA A 110 9.47 -8.80 -10.59
C ALA A 110 9.96 -9.26 -11.98
N ASN A 111 9.09 -9.76 -12.88
CA ASN A 111 9.50 -10.30 -14.18
C ASN A 111 9.02 -9.50 -15.39
N LEU A 112 7.92 -8.74 -15.30
CA LEU A 112 7.33 -8.04 -16.43
C LEU A 112 7.69 -6.56 -16.51
N ILE A 113 8.20 -5.96 -15.44
CA ILE A 113 8.70 -4.58 -15.48
C ILE A 113 10.11 -4.62 -16.05
N ALA A 114 10.23 -4.23 -17.30
CA ALA A 114 11.44 -4.43 -18.10
C ALA A 114 12.58 -3.47 -17.72
N SER A 115 12.28 -2.27 -17.22
CA SER A 115 13.28 -1.24 -16.97
C SER A 115 12.87 -0.28 -15.87
N ARG A 116 13.85 0.50 -15.40
CA ARG A 116 13.61 1.59 -14.47
C ARG A 116 12.66 2.66 -15.03
N LYS A 117 12.76 2.97 -16.35
CA LYS A 117 11.85 3.95 -16.98
C LYS A 117 10.41 3.44 -17.00
N HIS A 118 10.21 2.14 -17.28
CA HIS A 118 8.90 1.51 -17.19
C HIS A 118 8.34 1.59 -15.77
N LEU A 119 9.16 1.30 -14.77
CA LEU A 119 8.79 1.42 -13.37
C LEU A 119 8.39 2.86 -12.99
N GLU A 120 9.18 3.86 -13.39
CA GLU A 120 8.86 5.27 -13.16
C GLU A 120 7.58 5.69 -13.88
N PHE A 121 7.30 5.18 -15.07
CA PHE A 121 6.04 5.41 -15.78
C PHE A 121 4.84 4.90 -14.98
N LEU A 122 4.91 3.67 -14.46
CA LEU A 122 3.83 3.09 -13.64
C LEU A 122 3.58 3.90 -12.35
N TYR A 123 4.64 4.31 -11.65
CA TYR A 123 4.49 5.14 -10.46
C TYR A 123 3.90 6.52 -10.77
N ARG A 124 4.33 7.17 -11.85
CA ARG A 124 3.75 8.46 -12.25
C ARG A 124 2.27 8.33 -12.62
N GLY A 125 1.89 7.24 -13.29
CA GLY A 125 0.49 6.92 -13.54
C GLY A 125 -0.31 6.78 -12.25
N LEU A 126 0.17 5.98 -11.29
CA LEU A 126 -0.44 5.82 -9.96
C LEU A 126 -0.55 7.15 -9.19
N PHE A 127 0.44 8.04 -9.28
CA PHE A 127 0.38 9.35 -8.64
C PHE A 127 -0.72 10.23 -9.24
N LEU A 128 -0.88 10.22 -10.57
CA LEU A 128 -1.96 10.92 -11.26
C LEU A 128 -3.33 10.34 -10.93
N GLU A 129 -3.47 9.01 -10.94
CA GLU A 129 -4.71 8.34 -10.53
C GLU A 129 -5.09 8.67 -9.09
N SER A 130 -4.11 8.65 -8.18
CA SER A 130 -4.34 8.99 -6.77
C SER A 130 -4.81 10.44 -6.60
N ALA A 131 -4.22 11.37 -7.34
CA ALA A 131 -4.68 12.75 -7.31
C ALA A 131 -6.10 12.89 -7.90
N LEU A 132 -6.40 12.18 -9.00
CA LEU A 132 -7.74 12.18 -9.61
C LEU A 132 -8.78 11.63 -8.64
N THR A 133 -8.55 10.44 -8.07
CA THR A 133 -9.47 9.85 -7.09
C THR A 133 -9.54 10.67 -5.80
N GLY A 134 -8.44 11.35 -5.43
CA GLY A 134 -8.40 12.31 -4.34
C GLY A 134 -9.29 13.52 -4.58
N LEU A 135 -9.25 14.11 -5.79
CA LEU A 135 -10.14 15.22 -6.19
C LEU A 135 -11.61 14.79 -6.18
N VAL A 136 -11.91 13.60 -6.69
CA VAL A 136 -13.27 13.02 -6.60
C VAL A 136 -13.71 12.88 -5.14
N GLY A 137 -12.83 12.35 -4.27
CA GLY A 137 -13.10 12.24 -2.83
C GLY A 137 -13.35 13.61 -2.17
N ILE A 138 -12.56 14.63 -2.51
CA ILE A 138 -12.78 16.01 -2.02
C ILE A 138 -14.15 16.54 -2.51
N GLY A 139 -14.50 16.30 -3.78
CA GLY A 139 -15.82 16.64 -4.32
C GLY A 139 -16.96 15.92 -3.58
N GLN A 140 -16.81 14.61 -3.30
CA GLN A 140 -17.75 13.85 -2.47
C GLN A 140 -17.90 14.48 -1.08
N PHE A 141 -16.78 14.87 -0.43
CA PHE A 141 -16.83 15.52 0.86
C PHE A 141 -17.63 16.82 0.84
N VAL A 142 -17.37 17.70 -0.13
CA VAL A 142 -18.06 18.99 -0.24
C VAL A 142 -19.56 18.77 -0.47
N TRP A 143 -19.91 17.86 -1.36
CA TRP A 143 -21.31 17.53 -1.65
C TRP A 143 -22.02 16.95 -0.41
N GLN A 144 -21.45 15.93 0.24
CA GLN A 144 -22.02 15.34 1.46
C GLN A 144 -22.16 16.36 2.58
N TYR A 145 -21.15 17.22 2.78
CA TYR A 145 -21.21 18.27 3.80
C TYR A 145 -22.37 19.23 3.57
N GLN A 146 -22.60 19.64 2.31
CA GLN A 146 -23.73 20.52 1.97
C GLN A 146 -25.08 19.84 2.22
N GLN A 147 -25.24 18.58 1.85
CA GLN A 147 -26.47 17.80 2.07
C GLN A 147 -26.75 17.64 3.57
N VAL A 148 -25.75 17.19 4.33
CA VAL A 148 -25.89 16.97 5.78
C VAL A 148 -26.18 18.29 6.51
N ARG A 149 -25.51 19.38 6.10
CA ARG A 149 -25.76 20.71 6.69
C ARG A 149 -27.17 21.21 6.44
N ALA A 150 -27.75 20.89 5.29
CA ALA A 150 -29.12 21.31 4.93
C ALA A 150 -30.20 20.53 5.72
N VAL A 151 -29.97 19.22 5.98
CA VAL A 151 -30.97 18.31 6.56
C VAL A 151 -30.73 18.05 8.05
N HIS A 152 -29.47 17.93 8.46
CA HIS A 152 -29.07 17.55 9.84
C HIS A 152 -27.95 18.46 10.37
N PRO A 153 -28.18 19.79 10.53
CA PRO A 153 -27.13 20.74 10.90
C PRO A 153 -26.46 20.43 12.25
N ASP A 154 -27.19 19.84 13.20
CA ASP A 154 -26.67 19.50 14.54
C ASP A 154 -25.88 18.19 14.57
N GLN A 155 -25.98 17.36 13.52
CA GLN A 155 -25.36 16.02 13.46
C GLN A 155 -24.29 15.91 12.38
N ILE A 156 -23.75 17.02 11.89
CA ILE A 156 -22.76 17.04 10.81
C ILE A 156 -21.57 16.11 11.13
N TYR A 157 -21.04 16.18 12.34
CA TYR A 157 -19.90 15.34 12.73
C TYR A 157 -20.22 13.84 12.62
N PHE A 158 -21.39 13.42 13.07
CA PHE A 158 -21.82 12.02 13.04
C PHE A 158 -21.86 11.52 11.58
N TYR A 159 -22.61 12.16 10.71
CA TYR A 159 -22.75 11.74 9.32
C TYR A 159 -21.42 11.76 8.57
N MET A 160 -20.60 12.82 8.71
CA MET A 160 -19.30 12.91 8.04
C MET A 160 -18.27 11.91 8.54
N THR A 161 -18.47 11.30 9.71
CA THR A 161 -17.57 10.27 10.22
C THR A 161 -18.08 8.84 10.00
N VAL A 162 -19.35 8.67 9.68
CA VAL A 162 -19.96 7.39 9.31
C VAL A 162 -19.86 7.18 7.79
N GLU A 163 -20.37 8.14 7.02
CA GLU A 163 -20.38 8.13 5.55
C GLU A 163 -19.14 8.86 5.01
N ARG A 164 -17.98 8.23 5.11
CA ARG A 164 -16.72 8.84 4.67
C ARG A 164 -16.53 8.73 3.17
N ILE A 165 -15.74 9.67 2.63
CA ILE A 165 -15.38 9.67 1.21
C ILE A 165 -14.69 8.37 0.80
N SER A 166 -14.99 7.88 -0.40
CA SER A 166 -14.52 6.60 -0.93
C SER A 166 -13.87 6.69 -2.31
N GLY A 167 -13.84 7.87 -2.93
CA GLY A 167 -13.35 8.04 -4.30
C GLY A 167 -14.10 7.11 -5.27
N PHE A 168 -13.37 6.32 -6.06
CA PHE A 168 -13.93 5.30 -6.94
C PHE A 168 -14.04 3.91 -6.29
N MET A 169 -13.58 3.72 -5.03
CA MET A 169 -13.43 2.39 -4.42
C MET A 169 -14.68 1.87 -3.69
N GLY A 170 -15.76 2.63 -3.65
CA GLY A 170 -17.02 2.23 -3.01
C GLY A 170 -16.96 2.08 -1.49
N HIS A 171 -15.76 2.05 -0.88
CA HIS A 171 -15.56 1.95 0.56
C HIS A 171 -14.40 2.82 1.04
N TRP A 172 -14.62 3.58 2.13
CA TRP A 172 -13.66 4.54 2.66
C TRP A 172 -12.33 3.92 3.14
N MET A 173 -12.35 2.66 3.63
CA MET A 173 -11.11 1.95 4.04
C MET A 173 -10.21 1.65 2.84
N ASN A 174 -10.79 1.18 1.72
CA ASN A 174 -10.04 0.90 0.50
C ASN A 174 -9.40 2.18 -0.04
N PHE A 175 -10.19 3.25 -0.12
CA PHE A 175 -9.71 4.57 -0.54
C PHE A 175 -8.59 5.08 0.38
N GLY A 176 -8.81 5.10 1.70
CA GLY A 176 -7.83 5.59 2.68
C GLY A 176 -6.53 4.78 2.65
N GLY A 177 -6.61 3.44 2.60
CA GLY A 177 -5.45 2.55 2.54
C GLY A 177 -4.64 2.71 1.25
N GLN A 178 -5.32 2.86 0.09
CA GLN A 178 -4.63 3.14 -1.18
C GLN A 178 -3.96 4.52 -1.19
N GLN A 179 -4.67 5.56 -0.75
CA GLN A 179 -4.11 6.91 -0.65
C GLN A 179 -2.89 6.96 0.29
N MET A 180 -2.90 6.22 1.40
CA MET A 180 -1.78 6.10 2.33
C MET A 180 -0.54 5.49 1.65
N LEU A 181 -0.71 4.43 0.87
CA LEU A 181 0.39 3.79 0.14
C LEU A 181 0.96 4.72 -0.94
N ILE A 182 0.11 5.46 -1.65
CA ILE A 182 0.56 6.45 -2.63
C ILE A 182 1.21 7.67 -1.96
N PHE A 183 0.68 8.14 -0.83
CA PHE A 183 1.32 9.16 0.00
C PHE A 183 2.77 8.77 0.33
N ALA A 184 2.98 7.53 0.77
CA ALA A 184 4.30 7.00 1.09
C ALA A 184 5.23 6.98 -0.13
N ALA A 185 4.74 6.47 -1.27
CA ALA A 185 5.52 6.35 -2.50
C ALA A 185 5.85 7.72 -3.11
N LEU A 186 4.88 8.63 -3.15
CA LEU A 186 5.07 9.97 -3.72
C LEU A 186 5.98 10.82 -2.84
N LEU A 187 5.87 10.73 -1.52
CA LEU A 187 6.78 11.44 -0.61
C LEU A 187 8.22 10.90 -0.74
N ALA A 188 8.40 9.57 -0.86
CA ALA A 188 9.71 8.97 -1.12
C ALA A 188 10.30 9.41 -2.47
N PHE A 189 9.46 9.59 -3.49
CA PHE A 189 9.86 10.10 -4.80
C PHE A 189 10.27 11.58 -4.75
N LEU A 190 9.58 12.40 -3.95
CA LEU A 190 9.82 13.84 -3.81
C LEU A 190 11.04 14.17 -2.95
N LEU A 191 11.37 13.35 -1.95
CA LEU A 191 12.48 13.58 -1.07
C LEU A 191 13.79 13.06 -1.70
N PRO A 192 14.84 13.90 -1.85
CA PRO A 192 16.11 13.45 -2.40
C PRO A 192 16.84 12.50 -1.44
N ALA A 193 17.62 11.57 -2.01
CA ALA A 193 18.46 10.67 -1.23
C ALA A 193 19.44 11.42 -0.30
N PRO A 194 19.74 10.88 0.90
CA PRO A 194 20.66 11.51 1.84
C PRO A 194 22.06 11.68 1.25
N LYS A 195 22.67 12.87 1.38
CA LYS A 195 24.02 13.17 0.86
C LYS A 195 25.13 12.33 1.52
N THR A 196 24.92 11.87 2.74
CA THR A 196 25.86 11.04 3.51
C THR A 196 26.11 9.66 2.86
N GLU A 197 25.10 9.08 2.23
CA GLU A 197 25.22 7.78 1.58
C GLU A 197 26.03 7.89 0.26
N ALA A 198 25.93 9.00 -0.45
CA ALA A 198 26.72 9.28 -1.65
C ALA A 198 28.23 9.49 -1.36
N ARG A 199 28.60 9.94 -0.15
CA ARG A 199 30.00 10.08 0.27
C ARG A 199 30.66 8.77 0.70
N ALA A 200 29.91 7.85 1.28
CA ALA A 200 30.42 6.55 1.75
C ALA A 200 30.81 5.62 0.60
N SER A 201 30.28 5.82 -0.61
CA SER A 201 30.58 5.01 -1.80
C SER A 201 31.91 5.33 -2.47
N GLY A 202 32.69 6.29 -1.97
CA GLY A 202 34.00 6.66 -2.56
C GLY A 202 33.92 7.29 -3.96
N ILE A 203 32.73 7.35 -4.55
CA ILE A 203 32.51 7.98 -5.84
C ILE A 203 32.51 9.50 -5.63
N ARG A 204 33.67 10.11 -5.76
CA ARG A 204 33.85 11.57 -5.95
C ARG A 204 33.29 11.99 -7.31
N GLY A 205 32.11 11.56 -7.64
CA GLY A 205 31.34 11.99 -8.81
C GLY A 205 30.37 13.08 -8.34
N SER A 206 30.74 14.32 -8.67
CA SER A 206 29.92 15.52 -8.64
C SER A 206 28.44 15.25 -8.35
N GLY A 207 27.97 15.67 -7.17
CA GLY A 207 26.54 15.63 -6.80
C GLY A 207 25.63 16.48 -7.71
N LEU A 208 26.16 16.97 -8.82
CA LEU A 208 25.52 17.62 -9.95
C LEU A 208 25.04 16.63 -11.04
N GLY A 209 25.62 15.42 -11.16
CA GLY A 209 25.23 14.44 -12.18
C GLY A 209 23.86 13.79 -11.91
N ALA A 210 23.58 13.40 -10.68
CA ALA A 210 22.28 12.85 -10.30
C ALA A 210 21.16 13.91 -10.33
N ARG A 211 21.52 15.19 -10.20
CA ARG A 211 20.57 16.31 -10.26
C ARG A 211 20.30 16.77 -11.69
N LYS A 212 21.24 16.56 -12.65
CA LYS A 212 21.05 16.98 -14.05
C LYS A 212 20.17 16.08 -14.89
N GLU A 213 20.04 14.78 -14.56
CA GLU A 213 19.12 13.90 -15.27
C GLU A 213 17.65 14.06 -14.86
N ASN A 214 17.36 14.71 -13.72
CA ASN A 214 16.01 14.94 -13.22
C ASN A 214 15.60 16.42 -13.16
N THR A 215 16.40 17.34 -13.67
CA THR A 215 15.96 18.73 -13.82
C THR A 215 15.19 18.91 -15.13
N GLY A 216 14.00 18.34 -15.19
CA GLY A 216 12.92 19.03 -15.88
C GLY A 216 12.74 20.43 -15.23
N PRO A 217 12.17 21.40 -15.94
CA PRO A 217 12.05 22.78 -15.45
C PRO A 217 11.43 22.77 -14.04
N VAL A 218 11.81 23.73 -13.19
CA VAL A 218 11.35 23.86 -11.79
C VAL A 218 9.83 23.71 -11.67
N ALA A 219 9.08 24.11 -12.67
CA ALA A 219 7.65 23.89 -12.87
C ALA A 219 7.27 22.39 -12.83
N GLY A 220 8.12 21.48 -13.33
CA GLY A 220 7.84 20.04 -13.31
C GLY A 220 7.83 19.43 -11.90
N TRP A 221 8.63 19.96 -10.96
CA TRP A 221 8.64 19.50 -9.57
C TRP A 221 7.47 20.05 -8.76
N ALA A 222 7.04 21.27 -9.03
CA ALA A 222 5.90 21.91 -8.37
C ALA A 222 4.61 21.11 -8.55
N ILE A 223 4.39 20.52 -9.74
CA ILE A 223 3.20 19.69 -10.00
C ILE A 223 3.15 18.45 -9.09
N TRP A 224 4.27 17.78 -8.85
CA TRP A 224 4.31 16.58 -7.98
C TRP A 224 4.02 16.93 -6.51
N TRP A 225 4.50 18.09 -6.03
CA TRP A 225 4.13 18.60 -4.71
C TRP A 225 2.66 18.98 -4.62
N LEU A 226 2.09 19.56 -5.68
CA LEU A 226 0.66 19.86 -5.77
C LEU A 226 -0.17 18.57 -5.71
N LEU A 227 0.19 17.54 -6.50
CA LEU A 227 -0.48 16.23 -6.47
C LEU A 227 -0.39 15.60 -5.08
N TRP A 228 0.78 15.66 -4.44
CA TRP A 228 0.94 15.20 -3.07
C TRP A 228 0.04 15.97 -2.10
N GLY A 229 -0.11 17.28 -2.25
CA GLY A 229 -1.03 18.11 -1.47
C GLY A 229 -2.49 17.67 -1.61
N VAL A 230 -2.94 17.33 -2.83
CA VAL A 230 -4.28 16.76 -3.08
C VAL A 230 -4.46 15.43 -2.38
N VAL A 231 -3.46 14.54 -2.44
CA VAL A 231 -3.47 13.24 -1.74
C VAL A 231 -3.59 13.46 -0.23
N VAL A 232 -2.79 14.37 0.35
CA VAL A 232 -2.85 14.71 1.79
C VAL A 232 -4.24 15.24 2.16
N ALA A 233 -4.79 16.18 1.38
CA ALA A 233 -6.11 16.74 1.63
C ALA A 233 -7.20 15.65 1.63
N SER A 234 -7.15 14.74 0.65
CA SER A 234 -8.10 13.62 0.56
C SER A 234 -7.99 12.66 1.74
N ILE A 235 -6.76 12.37 2.22
CA ILE A 235 -6.52 11.55 3.42
C ILE A 235 -7.08 12.22 4.68
N VAL A 236 -6.86 13.53 4.83
CA VAL A 236 -7.40 14.28 5.98
C VAL A 236 -8.92 14.24 5.99
N LEU A 237 -9.55 14.45 4.85
CA LEU A 237 -11.01 14.46 4.69
C LEU A 237 -11.65 13.05 4.71
N ASN A 238 -10.86 11.99 4.64
CA ASN A 238 -11.34 10.61 4.81
C ASN A 238 -11.64 10.26 6.28
N PHE A 239 -11.20 11.06 7.26
CA PHE A 239 -11.44 10.87 8.70
C PHE A 239 -10.99 9.52 9.29
N THR A 240 -10.12 8.77 8.63
CA THR A 240 -9.64 7.48 9.11
C THR A 240 -8.37 7.64 9.94
N ARG A 241 -8.51 7.54 11.27
CA ARG A 241 -7.41 7.74 12.24
C ARG A 241 -6.23 6.78 12.01
N GLY A 242 -6.51 5.51 11.67
CA GLY A 242 -5.48 4.52 11.36
C GLY A 242 -4.62 4.93 10.17
N VAL A 243 -5.24 5.45 9.09
CA VAL A 243 -4.56 5.98 7.91
C VAL A 243 -3.73 7.21 8.27
N TRP A 244 -4.25 8.14 9.10
CA TRP A 244 -3.49 9.30 9.56
C TRP A 244 -2.23 8.88 10.34
N LEU A 245 -2.36 7.90 11.24
CA LEU A 245 -1.24 7.37 12.01
C LEU A 245 -0.21 6.69 11.09
N GLY A 246 -0.66 5.91 10.10
CA GLY A 246 0.20 5.31 9.09
C GLY A 246 1.00 6.37 8.31
N CYS A 247 0.31 7.42 7.83
CA CYS A 247 0.95 8.55 7.14
C CYS A 247 1.94 9.31 8.04
N LEU A 248 1.61 9.51 9.31
CA LEU A 248 2.52 10.15 10.29
C LEU A 248 3.80 9.34 10.46
N VAL A 249 3.69 8.03 10.67
CA VAL A 249 4.86 7.15 10.85
C VAL A 249 5.71 7.12 9.57
N VAL A 250 5.08 7.09 8.39
CA VAL A 250 5.77 7.23 7.09
C VAL A 250 6.52 8.56 6.98
N ALA A 251 5.87 9.66 7.33
CA ALA A 251 6.50 10.99 7.30
C ALA A 251 7.70 11.06 8.25
N LEU A 252 7.56 10.56 9.48
CA LEU A 252 8.65 10.45 10.44
C LEU A 252 9.81 9.63 9.88
N TYR A 253 9.55 8.45 9.32
CA TYR A 253 10.56 7.60 8.72
C TYR A 253 11.30 8.30 7.56
N LEU A 254 10.58 8.84 6.59
CA LEU A 254 11.18 9.46 5.40
C LEU A 254 11.90 10.76 5.73
N VAL A 255 11.37 11.59 6.64
CA VAL A 255 12.05 12.81 7.11
C VAL A 255 13.31 12.49 7.91
N ALA A 256 13.25 11.46 8.79
CA ALA A 256 14.43 10.97 9.51
C ALA A 256 15.54 10.51 8.53
N ARG A 257 15.15 9.87 7.41
CA ARG A 257 16.09 9.46 6.35
C ARG A 257 16.64 10.62 5.54
N TRP A 258 15.80 11.60 5.23
CA TRP A 258 16.19 12.75 4.40
C TRP A 258 17.02 13.77 5.16
N LYS A 259 16.47 14.32 6.25
CA LYS A 259 17.10 15.35 7.09
C LYS A 259 16.57 15.25 8.53
N PRO A 260 17.19 14.47 9.41
CA PRO A 260 16.68 14.19 10.76
C PRO A 260 16.42 15.46 11.59
N ARG A 261 17.15 16.55 11.34
CA ARG A 261 16.90 17.85 12.00
C ARG A 261 15.48 18.41 11.78
N TRP A 262 14.81 18.02 10.68
CA TRP A 262 13.43 18.47 10.41
C TRP A 262 12.39 17.73 11.24
N LEU A 263 12.77 16.66 11.96
CA LEU A 263 11.89 16.01 12.91
C LEU A 263 11.41 16.96 14.01
N TRP A 264 12.23 17.95 14.39
CA TRP A 264 11.84 18.98 15.36
C TRP A 264 10.75 19.92 14.83
N ALA A 265 10.65 20.10 13.53
CA ALA A 265 9.59 20.91 12.94
C ALA A 265 8.24 20.18 12.91
N LEU A 266 8.23 18.85 12.93
CA LEU A 266 6.99 18.07 12.78
C LEU A 266 5.98 18.30 13.91
N PRO A 267 6.34 18.31 15.23
CA PRO A 267 5.41 18.65 16.30
C PRO A 267 4.81 20.06 16.12
N VAL A 268 5.62 21.02 15.69
CA VAL A 268 5.16 22.40 15.43
C VAL A 268 4.16 22.42 14.27
N LEU A 269 4.46 21.74 13.17
CA LEU A 269 3.56 21.63 12.02
C LEU A 269 2.24 20.92 12.39
N LEU A 270 2.30 19.87 13.19
CA LEU A 270 1.11 19.17 13.69
C LEU A 270 0.28 20.07 14.62
N LEU A 271 0.92 20.83 15.51
CA LEU A 271 0.25 21.77 16.39
C LEU A 271 -0.42 22.91 15.58
N VAL A 272 0.31 23.51 14.65
CA VAL A 272 -0.23 24.57 13.77
C VAL A 272 -1.37 24.01 12.93
N GLY A 273 -1.22 22.81 12.36
CA GLY A 273 -2.27 22.12 11.61
C GLY A 273 -3.50 21.86 12.45
N TYR A 274 -3.34 21.42 13.72
CA TYR A 274 -4.44 21.23 14.65
C TYR A 274 -5.15 22.54 15.01
N LEU A 275 -4.39 23.61 15.28
CA LEU A 275 -4.96 24.92 15.63
C LEU A 275 -5.70 25.57 14.46
N ALA A 276 -5.18 25.41 13.25
CA ALA A 276 -5.79 25.91 12.01
C ALA A 276 -6.94 25.04 11.49
N ALA A 277 -7.06 23.79 11.98
CA ALA A 277 -8.06 22.84 11.50
C ALA A 277 -9.49 23.30 11.83
N PRO A 278 -10.47 23.10 10.92
CA PRO A 278 -11.89 23.26 11.23
C PRO A 278 -12.33 22.44 12.44
N SER A 279 -13.38 22.91 13.14
CA SER A 279 -13.89 22.25 14.35
C SER A 279 -14.21 20.75 14.16
N LEU A 280 -14.69 20.40 12.97
CA LEU A 280 -14.98 19.02 12.58
C LEU A 280 -13.73 18.09 12.69
N LEU A 281 -12.59 18.54 12.18
CA LEU A 281 -11.32 17.81 12.27
C LEU A 281 -10.74 17.82 13.68
N ARG A 282 -10.77 18.95 14.37
CA ARG A 282 -10.31 19.05 15.76
C ARG A 282 -11.08 18.08 16.67
N ARG A 283 -12.41 18.02 16.55
CA ARG A 283 -13.26 17.08 17.30
C ARG A 283 -12.83 15.63 17.07
N ARG A 284 -12.39 15.27 15.83
CA ARG A 284 -11.90 13.91 15.53
C ARG A 284 -10.63 13.54 16.31
N VAL A 285 -9.76 14.52 16.56
CA VAL A 285 -8.55 14.36 17.37
C VAL A 285 -8.87 14.41 18.86
N GLU A 286 -9.77 15.30 19.30
CA GLU A 286 -10.14 15.47 20.70
C GLU A 286 -10.75 14.21 21.33
N VAL A 287 -11.51 13.43 20.56
CA VAL A 287 -12.05 12.15 21.02
C VAL A 287 -10.95 11.19 21.51
N LEU A 288 -9.71 11.33 21.01
CA LEU A 288 -8.57 10.52 21.49
C LEU A 288 -8.14 10.84 22.93
N ARG A 289 -8.52 12.01 23.47
CA ARG A 289 -8.24 12.37 24.88
C ARG A 289 -9.10 11.59 25.88
N HIS A 290 -10.23 11.05 25.40
CA HIS A 290 -11.16 10.27 26.24
C HIS A 290 -11.50 8.93 25.56
N PRO A 291 -10.51 8.00 25.44
CA PRO A 291 -10.68 6.73 24.71
C PRO A 291 -11.86 5.88 25.22
N SER A 292 -12.12 5.93 26.51
CA SER A 292 -13.22 5.21 27.16
C SER A 292 -14.62 5.71 26.77
N ARG A 293 -14.71 6.92 26.20
CA ARG A 293 -15.96 7.52 25.71
C ARG A 293 -16.13 7.39 24.19
N ASP A 294 -15.17 6.78 23.51
CA ASP A 294 -15.26 6.54 22.05
C ASP A 294 -15.92 5.16 21.81
N PRO A 295 -17.18 5.11 21.34
CA PRO A 295 -17.86 3.84 21.07
C PRO A 295 -17.11 2.96 20.09
N ALA A 296 -16.44 3.57 19.08
CA ALA A 296 -15.66 2.84 18.08
C ALA A 296 -14.44 2.13 18.67
N LEU A 297 -13.80 2.68 19.70
CA LEU A 297 -12.71 2.03 20.42
C LEU A 297 -13.22 0.95 21.37
N SER A 298 -14.32 1.22 22.09
CA SER A 298 -14.96 0.26 22.98
C SER A 298 -15.33 -1.03 22.24
N ILE A 299 -16.01 -0.91 21.11
CA ILE A 299 -16.37 -2.05 20.24
C ILE A 299 -15.12 -2.81 19.77
N ARG A 300 -14.05 -2.13 19.38
CA ARG A 300 -12.80 -2.79 18.96
C ARG A 300 -12.15 -3.58 20.09
N PHE A 301 -12.13 -3.06 21.31
CA PHE A 301 -11.60 -3.80 22.47
C PHE A 301 -12.41 -5.07 22.74
N GLU A 302 -13.74 -5.02 22.64
CA GLU A 302 -14.58 -6.21 22.75
C GLU A 302 -14.26 -7.22 21.63
N MET A 303 -14.18 -6.76 20.40
CA MET A 303 -13.80 -7.60 19.25
C MET A 303 -12.44 -8.29 19.48
N TRP A 304 -11.45 -7.58 20.01
CA TRP A 304 -10.12 -8.15 20.29
C TRP A 304 -10.15 -9.17 21.43
N GLN A 305 -11.00 -8.98 22.45
CA GLN A 305 -11.23 -9.99 23.49
C GLN A 305 -11.87 -11.26 22.90
N VAL A 306 -12.86 -11.10 22.02
CA VAL A 306 -13.49 -12.22 21.30
C VAL A 306 -12.45 -12.95 20.42
N ALA A 307 -11.64 -12.21 19.67
CA ALA A 307 -10.55 -12.78 18.87
C ALA A 307 -9.57 -13.58 19.75
N GLY A 308 -9.16 -13.05 20.91
CA GLY A 308 -8.29 -13.75 21.85
C GLY A 308 -8.87 -15.08 22.32
N ARG A 309 -10.20 -15.13 22.61
CA ARG A 309 -10.88 -16.37 22.98
C ARG A 309 -10.96 -17.39 21.83
N MET A 310 -11.20 -16.90 20.59
CA MET A 310 -11.15 -17.76 19.40
C MET A 310 -9.76 -18.38 19.22
N MET A 311 -8.70 -17.57 19.37
CA MET A 311 -7.31 -18.03 19.27
C MET A 311 -6.96 -19.05 20.36
N GLN A 312 -7.46 -18.87 21.60
CA GLN A 312 -7.25 -19.82 22.70
C GLN A 312 -7.96 -21.16 22.46
N LYS A 313 -9.19 -21.13 21.93
CA LYS A 313 -9.99 -22.36 21.68
C LYS A 313 -9.58 -23.07 20.39
N HIS A 314 -9.13 -22.32 19.38
CA HIS A 314 -8.76 -22.85 18.05
C HIS A 314 -7.34 -22.39 17.63
N PRO A 315 -6.28 -22.74 18.39
CA PRO A 315 -4.96 -22.19 18.18
C PRO A 315 -4.31 -22.57 16.85
N PHE A 316 -4.66 -23.73 16.25
CA PHE A 316 -3.95 -24.26 15.09
C PHE A 316 -4.55 -23.83 13.75
N LEU A 317 -5.86 -23.92 13.59
CA LEU A 317 -6.56 -23.67 12.31
C LEU A 317 -7.57 -22.52 12.40
N GLY A 318 -7.75 -21.94 13.58
CA GLY A 318 -8.75 -20.88 13.81
C GLY A 318 -10.19 -21.36 13.62
N VAL A 319 -11.12 -20.41 13.49
CA VAL A 319 -12.55 -20.69 13.24
C VAL A 319 -12.87 -20.79 11.74
N GLY A 320 -11.91 -20.57 10.89
CA GLY A 320 -12.04 -20.52 9.44
C GLY A 320 -12.18 -19.10 8.89
N PRO A 321 -11.56 -18.82 7.72
CA PRO A 321 -11.68 -17.52 7.07
C PRO A 321 -13.12 -17.16 6.74
N ASN A 322 -13.51 -15.90 6.97
CA ASN A 322 -14.85 -15.34 6.80
C ASN A 322 -15.96 -16.03 7.64
N ASN A 323 -15.60 -16.82 8.66
CA ASN A 323 -16.56 -17.47 9.55
C ASN A 323 -16.85 -16.67 10.83
N ILE A 324 -16.10 -15.60 11.11
CA ILE A 324 -16.18 -14.83 12.37
C ILE A 324 -17.60 -14.41 12.67
N GLU A 325 -18.31 -13.79 11.71
CA GLU A 325 -19.66 -13.27 11.90
C GLU A 325 -20.65 -14.36 12.38
N GLN A 326 -20.52 -15.58 11.81
CA GLN A 326 -21.40 -16.69 12.13
C GLN A 326 -21.18 -17.26 13.55
N VAL A 327 -19.96 -17.18 14.06
CA VAL A 327 -19.58 -17.76 15.36
C VAL A 327 -19.30 -16.73 16.43
N TYR A 328 -19.35 -15.42 16.12
CA TYR A 328 -18.95 -14.33 17.01
C TYR A 328 -19.63 -14.42 18.39
N ALA A 329 -20.95 -14.63 18.41
CA ALA A 329 -21.74 -14.70 19.63
C ALA A 329 -21.29 -15.81 20.58
N LEU A 330 -20.72 -16.92 20.09
CA LEU A 330 -20.25 -18.06 20.90
C LEU A 330 -19.01 -17.73 21.73
N TYR A 331 -18.32 -16.63 21.44
CA TYR A 331 -17.08 -16.22 22.08
C TYR A 331 -17.22 -14.92 22.88
N LEU A 332 -18.44 -14.39 22.98
CA LEU A 332 -18.72 -13.24 23.84
C LEU A 332 -18.51 -13.58 25.32
N PRO A 333 -18.20 -12.59 26.17
CA PRO A 333 -18.24 -12.76 27.63
C PRO A 333 -19.61 -13.25 28.10
N PRO A 334 -19.66 -14.06 29.14
CA PRO A 334 -20.93 -14.43 29.78
C PRO A 334 -21.79 -13.20 30.11
N GLY A 335 -23.09 -13.26 29.77
CA GLY A 335 -24.03 -12.17 30.00
C GLY A 335 -23.99 -11.01 29.00
N LYS A 336 -23.13 -11.04 28.02
CA LYS A 336 -23.15 -10.07 26.91
C LYS A 336 -23.91 -10.61 25.70
N SER A 337 -24.69 -9.75 25.07
CA SER A 337 -25.25 -9.95 23.72
C SER A 337 -24.42 -9.21 22.69
N PRO A 338 -24.36 -9.66 21.43
CA PRO A 338 -23.69 -8.90 20.37
C PRO A 338 -24.32 -7.50 20.26
N GLU A 339 -23.50 -6.46 20.32
CA GLU A 339 -23.98 -5.12 19.97
C GLU A 339 -24.47 -5.12 18.52
N LEU A 340 -25.48 -4.28 18.21
CA LEU A 340 -25.94 -4.10 16.84
C LEU A 340 -24.78 -3.54 16.00
N GLY A 341 -24.25 -4.35 15.09
CA GLY A 341 -23.12 -3.94 14.25
C GLY A 341 -22.59 -5.06 13.38
N TYR A 342 -21.66 -4.71 12.49
CA TYR A 342 -21.00 -5.62 11.59
C TYR A 342 -19.76 -6.23 12.25
N HIS A 343 -19.82 -7.54 12.55
CA HIS A 343 -18.77 -8.27 13.27
C HIS A 343 -17.97 -9.23 12.37
N ALA A 344 -17.91 -9.00 11.06
CA ALA A 344 -17.25 -9.94 10.16
C ALA A 344 -15.72 -9.86 10.23
N HIS A 345 -15.15 -8.81 10.84
CA HIS A 345 -13.70 -8.70 11.02
C HIS A 345 -13.33 -7.85 12.27
N PHE A 346 -12.14 -8.12 12.80
CA PHE A 346 -11.66 -7.55 14.07
C PHE A 346 -10.97 -6.19 13.95
N HIS A 347 -10.97 -5.56 12.79
CA HIS A 347 -10.24 -4.29 12.54
C HIS A 347 -8.77 -4.35 13.01
N ASN A 348 -8.10 -5.48 12.81
CA ASN A 348 -6.70 -5.70 13.15
C ASN A 348 -6.22 -6.96 12.42
N ASN A 349 -5.14 -6.83 11.63
CA ASN A 349 -4.61 -7.96 10.86
C ASN A 349 -4.16 -9.13 11.74
N PHE A 350 -3.54 -8.84 12.91
CA PHE A 350 -3.00 -9.88 13.80
C PHE A 350 -4.12 -10.71 14.44
N PHE A 351 -5.12 -10.04 15.00
CA PHE A 351 -6.28 -10.71 15.57
C PHE A 351 -7.09 -11.44 14.52
N GLN A 352 -7.23 -10.84 13.33
CA GLN A 352 -7.97 -11.45 12.24
C GLN A 352 -7.32 -12.76 11.79
N PHE A 353 -6.02 -12.76 11.49
CA PHE A 353 -5.34 -13.97 11.03
C PHE A 353 -5.24 -15.02 12.13
N GLY A 354 -4.98 -14.62 13.36
CA GLY A 354 -4.90 -15.55 14.48
C GLY A 354 -6.23 -16.23 14.78
N ALA A 355 -7.34 -15.49 14.79
CA ALA A 355 -8.66 -16.02 15.07
C ALA A 355 -9.22 -16.86 13.91
N GLU A 356 -9.09 -16.37 12.66
CA GLU A 356 -9.60 -17.08 11.48
C GLU A 356 -8.79 -18.32 11.11
N ARG A 357 -7.45 -18.23 11.17
CA ARG A 357 -6.54 -19.19 10.55
C ARG A 357 -5.60 -19.87 11.51
N GLY A 358 -5.63 -19.47 12.78
CA GLY A 358 -4.77 -19.98 13.85
C GLY A 358 -3.38 -19.33 13.91
N LEU A 359 -2.69 -19.64 15.00
CA LEU A 359 -1.35 -19.08 15.30
C LEU A 359 -0.26 -19.47 14.28
N PRO A 360 -0.24 -20.70 13.69
CA PRO A 360 0.76 -21.04 12.68
C PRO A 360 0.66 -20.16 11.43
N VAL A 361 -0.57 -19.86 10.98
CA VAL A 361 -0.76 -18.99 9.79
C VAL A 361 -0.47 -17.53 10.13
N LEU A 362 -0.81 -17.08 11.33
CA LEU A 362 -0.39 -15.76 11.82
C LEU A 362 1.14 -15.66 11.84
N ALA A 363 1.85 -16.66 12.36
CA ALA A 363 3.30 -16.70 12.38
C ALA A 363 3.90 -16.69 10.95
N ALA A 364 3.32 -17.44 10.01
CA ALA A 364 3.72 -17.42 8.60
C ALA A 364 3.51 -16.04 7.95
N TRP A 365 2.40 -15.35 8.28
CA TRP A 365 2.15 -14.00 7.80
C TRP A 365 3.12 -12.98 8.40
N VAL A 366 3.40 -13.06 9.70
CA VAL A 366 4.41 -12.19 10.35
C VAL A 366 5.80 -12.42 9.73
N TRP A 367 6.15 -13.68 9.47
CA TRP A 367 7.40 -14.00 8.77
C TRP A 367 7.42 -13.43 7.34
N LEU A 368 6.32 -13.56 6.59
CA LEU A 368 6.19 -12.99 5.25
C LEU A 368 6.42 -11.47 5.28
N MET A 369 5.74 -10.77 6.20
CA MET A 369 5.90 -9.32 6.36
C MET A 369 7.33 -8.94 6.78
N GLY A 370 7.92 -9.68 7.73
CA GLY A 370 9.31 -9.49 8.14
C GLY A 370 10.31 -9.71 7.00
N ALA A 371 10.12 -10.77 6.21
CA ALA A 371 10.96 -11.07 5.05
C ALA A 371 10.85 -9.99 3.96
N LEU A 372 9.64 -9.51 3.65
CA LEU A 372 9.45 -8.41 2.69
C LEU A 372 10.16 -7.13 3.16
N GLY A 373 9.96 -6.72 4.42
CA GLY A 373 10.63 -5.55 4.99
C GLY A 373 12.15 -5.68 4.99
N TRP A 374 12.68 -6.86 5.40
CA TRP A 374 14.12 -7.14 5.39
C TRP A 374 14.73 -7.04 3.99
N HIS A 375 14.09 -7.67 2.98
CA HIS A 375 14.61 -7.63 1.61
C HIS A 375 14.54 -6.22 1.01
N CYS A 376 13.45 -5.48 1.23
CA CYS A 376 13.36 -4.09 0.81
C CYS A 376 14.47 -3.23 1.46
N TRP A 377 14.74 -3.42 2.76
CA TRP A 377 15.81 -2.74 3.47
C TRP A 377 17.21 -3.12 2.95
N ARG A 378 17.47 -4.41 2.71
CA ARG A 378 18.72 -4.92 2.13
C ARG A 378 18.96 -4.29 0.74
N ILE A 379 17.95 -4.32 -0.14
CA ILE A 379 18.03 -3.75 -1.48
C ILE A 379 18.27 -2.24 -1.40
N ARG A 380 17.57 -1.53 -0.52
CA ARG A 380 17.80 -0.10 -0.29
C ARG A 380 19.26 0.18 0.07
N ARG A 381 19.84 -0.60 1.00
CA ARG A 381 21.25 -0.45 1.39
C ARG A 381 22.20 -0.70 0.22
N TRP A 382 21.92 -1.73 -0.56
CA TRP A 382 22.71 -2.06 -1.74
C TRP A 382 22.63 -0.95 -2.81
N LEU A 383 21.43 -0.44 -3.12
CA LEU A 383 21.24 0.68 -4.04
C LEU A 383 22.02 1.92 -3.58
N SER A 384 21.93 2.25 -2.29
CA SER A 384 22.67 3.37 -1.69
C SER A 384 24.17 3.19 -1.82
N GLY A 385 24.70 2.02 -1.49
CA GLY A 385 26.14 1.70 -1.62
C GLY A 385 26.64 1.72 -3.06
N SER A 386 25.76 1.46 -4.03
CA SER A 386 26.07 1.51 -5.47
C SER A 386 25.84 2.88 -6.10
N GLY A 387 25.54 3.93 -5.32
CA GLY A 387 25.21 5.26 -5.83
C GLY A 387 23.90 5.33 -6.66
N ARG A 388 23.06 4.31 -6.60
CA ARG A 388 21.80 4.22 -7.35
C ARG A 388 20.66 4.88 -6.58
N PRO A 389 19.65 5.42 -7.27
CA PRO A 389 18.49 6.02 -6.60
C PRO A 389 17.74 5.02 -5.74
N THR A 390 17.51 5.41 -4.48
CA THR A 390 16.91 4.57 -3.45
C THR A 390 15.41 4.77 -3.30
N TRP A 391 14.79 5.77 -3.96
CA TRP A 391 13.42 6.18 -3.72
C TRP A 391 12.40 5.04 -3.85
N VAL A 392 12.59 4.10 -4.80
CA VAL A 392 11.71 2.94 -4.98
C VAL A 392 11.73 2.03 -3.75
N ALA A 393 12.92 1.76 -3.21
CA ALA A 393 13.07 0.95 -2.02
C ALA A 393 12.62 1.69 -0.75
N GLU A 394 12.80 3.02 -0.70
CA GLU A 394 12.23 3.87 0.37
C GLU A 394 10.69 3.88 0.30
N ALA A 395 10.09 3.95 -0.90
CA ALA A 395 8.65 3.84 -1.10
C ALA A 395 8.10 2.49 -0.62
N ALA A 396 8.79 1.39 -0.93
CA ALA A 396 8.41 0.06 -0.49
C ALA A 396 8.50 -0.10 1.03
N LEU A 397 9.58 0.38 1.67
CA LEU A 397 9.72 0.35 3.13
C LEU A 397 8.69 1.24 3.83
N ALA A 398 8.45 2.43 3.30
CA ALA A 398 7.44 3.35 3.82
C ALA A 398 6.02 2.74 3.69
N GLY A 399 5.68 2.16 2.53
CA GLY A 399 4.42 1.45 2.32
C GLY A 399 4.27 0.21 3.20
N TRP A 400 5.34 -0.57 3.39
CA TRP A 400 5.36 -1.71 4.31
C TRP A 400 5.11 -1.28 5.76
N LEU A 401 5.77 -0.20 6.20
CA LEU A 401 5.58 0.36 7.54
C LEU A 401 4.16 0.88 7.74
N ALA A 402 3.62 1.61 6.74
CA ALA A 402 2.23 2.08 6.75
C ALA A 402 1.22 0.93 6.89
N MET A 403 1.39 -0.15 6.13
CA MET A 403 0.54 -1.35 6.20
C MET A 403 0.57 -2.02 7.56
N LEU A 404 1.73 -2.10 8.21
CA LEU A 404 1.85 -2.67 9.55
C LEU A 404 1.16 -1.80 10.61
N VAL A 405 1.40 -0.49 10.57
CA VAL A 405 0.85 0.45 11.56
C VAL A 405 -0.67 0.54 11.44
N GLU A 406 -1.17 0.76 10.24
CA GLU A 406 -2.61 0.86 10.00
C GLU A 406 -3.29 -0.50 10.20
N GLY A 407 -2.62 -1.60 9.86
CA GLY A 407 -3.06 -2.97 10.09
C GLY A 407 -3.24 -3.38 11.55
N CYS A 408 -2.72 -2.61 12.52
CA CYS A 408 -3.06 -2.75 13.94
C CYS A 408 -4.47 -2.21 14.27
N PHE A 409 -5.07 -1.43 13.38
CA PHE A 409 -6.36 -0.77 13.61
C PHE A 409 -7.39 -1.08 12.52
N GLU A 410 -6.99 -1.74 11.44
CA GLU A 410 -7.86 -2.16 10.33
C GLU A 410 -7.41 -3.50 9.74
N PHE A 411 -8.34 -4.22 9.09
CA PHE A 411 -8.02 -5.42 8.34
C PHE A 411 -7.68 -5.08 6.88
N ASN A 412 -6.66 -4.24 6.71
CA ASN A 412 -6.23 -3.72 5.41
C ASN A 412 -5.66 -4.78 4.48
N PHE A 413 -4.97 -5.81 5.03
CA PHE A 413 -4.43 -6.93 4.27
C PHE A 413 -5.54 -7.85 3.69
N GLY A 414 -6.73 -7.79 4.24
CA GLY A 414 -7.91 -8.53 3.74
C GLY A 414 -8.64 -7.84 2.60
N THR A 415 -8.32 -6.60 2.26
CA THR A 415 -9.00 -5.84 1.20
C THR A 415 -8.21 -5.91 -0.11
N SER A 416 -8.85 -6.40 -1.18
CA SER A 416 -8.16 -6.59 -2.48
C SER A 416 -7.54 -5.32 -3.05
N PRO A 417 -8.19 -4.13 -3.04
CA PRO A 417 -7.60 -2.92 -3.60
C PRO A 417 -6.30 -2.50 -2.92
N VAL A 418 -6.28 -2.54 -1.58
CA VAL A 418 -5.09 -2.16 -0.80
C VAL A 418 -3.98 -3.20 -0.94
N LEU A 419 -4.35 -4.50 -0.90
CA LEU A 419 -3.39 -5.60 -1.05
C LEU A 419 -2.71 -5.58 -2.42
N MET A 420 -3.45 -5.37 -3.52
CA MET A 420 -2.88 -5.31 -4.88
C MET A 420 -1.84 -4.20 -4.98
N LEU A 421 -2.16 -2.99 -4.53
CA LEU A 421 -1.24 -1.87 -4.54
C LEU A 421 -0.02 -2.12 -3.64
N PHE A 422 -0.23 -2.67 -2.43
CA PHE A 422 0.85 -3.03 -1.53
C PHE A 422 1.81 -4.04 -2.16
N LEU A 423 1.29 -5.14 -2.72
CA LEU A 423 2.11 -6.18 -3.37
C LEU A 423 2.90 -5.63 -4.55
N PHE A 424 2.31 -4.73 -5.34
CA PHE A 424 3.04 -4.01 -6.39
C PHE A 424 4.18 -3.18 -5.78
N VAL A 425 3.91 -2.33 -4.81
CA VAL A 425 4.90 -1.44 -4.20
C VAL A 425 6.07 -2.22 -3.60
N VAL A 426 5.82 -3.32 -2.87
CA VAL A 426 6.90 -4.14 -2.27
C VAL A 426 7.63 -5.05 -3.29
N SER A 427 7.07 -5.25 -4.49
CA SER A 427 7.75 -5.97 -5.57
C SER A 427 8.78 -5.11 -6.31
N THR A 428 8.62 -3.80 -6.32
CA THR A 428 9.40 -2.87 -7.14
C THR A 428 10.89 -2.73 -6.77
N PRO A 429 11.34 -2.88 -5.50
CA PRO A 429 12.77 -2.93 -5.18
C PRO A 429 13.51 -4.04 -5.90
N PHE A 430 12.89 -5.21 -6.08
CA PHE A 430 13.51 -6.35 -6.78
C PHE A 430 13.73 -6.07 -8.27
N VAL A 431 12.89 -5.24 -8.89
CA VAL A 431 13.11 -4.72 -10.25
C VAL A 431 14.31 -3.77 -10.26
N ALA A 432 14.38 -2.86 -9.30
CA ALA A 432 15.48 -1.90 -9.20
C ALA A 432 16.84 -2.59 -8.94
N GLU A 433 16.88 -3.67 -8.15
CA GLU A 433 18.08 -4.47 -7.89
C GLU A 433 18.60 -5.13 -9.19
N ARG A 434 17.70 -5.67 -10.01
CA ARG A 434 18.04 -6.43 -11.22
C ARG A 434 18.24 -5.57 -12.48
N SER A 435 17.82 -4.32 -12.47
CA SER A 435 17.99 -3.43 -13.62
C SER A 435 19.48 -3.21 -13.90
N PRO A 436 19.94 -3.31 -15.18
CA PRO A 436 21.33 -3.07 -15.53
C PRO A 436 21.81 -1.71 -15.04
N VAL A 437 23.08 -1.64 -14.62
CA VAL A 437 23.76 -0.36 -14.38
C VAL A 437 23.89 0.30 -15.75
N PRO A 438 23.47 1.58 -15.96
CA PRO A 438 23.79 2.29 -17.17
C PRO A 438 25.31 2.25 -17.37
N ALA A 439 25.78 1.77 -18.53
CA ALA A 439 27.19 1.80 -18.84
C ALA A 439 27.68 3.26 -18.69
N VAL A 440 28.60 3.49 -17.77
CA VAL A 440 29.33 4.74 -17.71
C VAL A 440 30.06 4.84 -19.03
N ASN A 441 29.76 5.83 -19.85
CA ASN A 441 30.47 6.08 -21.10
C ASN A 441 31.97 6.19 -20.77
N GLU A 442 32.74 5.13 -20.99
CA GLU A 442 34.20 5.12 -20.91
C GLU A 442 34.85 6.03 -21.94
N ALA A 443 34.07 6.60 -22.85
CA ALA A 443 34.50 7.52 -23.90
C ALA A 443 34.95 8.91 -23.42
N ARG A 444 35.18 9.14 -22.10
CA ARG A 444 35.67 10.43 -21.56
C ARG A 444 37.02 10.34 -20.85
N VAL A 445 37.74 9.25 -20.96
CA VAL A 445 39.10 9.12 -20.38
C VAL A 445 40.20 9.27 -21.43
N GLU A 446 39.85 9.34 -22.72
CA GLU A 446 40.84 9.55 -23.79
C GLU A 446 40.67 10.95 -24.44
N ARG A 447 40.83 12.03 -23.67
CA ARG A 447 41.28 13.33 -24.20
C ARG A 447 41.98 14.15 -23.11
#